data_add01e7c3e5b1ddc764ca3d3477419ec
#
_entry.id   add01e7c3e5b1ddc764ca3d3477419ec
#
_cell.length_a   1.000
_cell.length_b   1.000
_cell.length_c   1.000
_cell.angle_alpha   90.00
_cell.angle_beta   90.00
_cell.angle_gamma   90.00
#
_symmetry.space_group_name_H-M   'P 1'
#
loop_
_entity.id
_entity.type
_entity.pdbx_description
1 polymer ?
#
loop_
_entity_poly.entity_id
_entity_poly.type
_entity_poly.pdbx_seq_one_letter_code
_entity_poly.pdbx_strand_id
1 'polypeptide(L)'
;MTAVTSQSAESLARKGYSVAITVASKPRERAKMSTAEVISKDETKVVQLAEELLKKCPPSKTSVVDFLGAQYDMGLAWVHFPVGLGGLGISPKFQKAVNEVLYPAGAPNPMYRNPIGHGMCGPTVAEWGSDAQKKRYLRPLFTGEEIWCQLFSEPGSGSDFAGLSSKGTKDGEEWIANGQKVWTTLAHLSRFGLLVVRTDPEAVKHAGLTAFVVDMQAPGVEVRPLRQMTGEAEFNEVYFTDVRISEAEMLGSPGDGWRVSLTTLMNERVSIGGSMPQRGSGSIASAVNAWKALSPDQQDSATRDELMKLWIRAEVLRLTNIRANTTRKMGTPGPEGSIGKMAGADLNKETYAFAVNLQGANGMLYGSYAMTRPETAMAFDGVQKAFLRSRANTIEGGTTEVMKNILGERVLGLPGDVRVDREIAWNKVARN
;
A
#
# COMPACT_ATOMS: atom_id res chain seq x y z
N MET A 1 -15.68 40.46 -4.54
CA MET A 1 -15.11 41.82 -4.63
C MET A 1 -15.40 42.49 -3.31
N THR A 2 -14.46 42.54 -2.39
CA THR A 2 -14.49 43.47 -1.25
C THR A 2 -13.02 43.83 -0.96
N ALA A 3 -12.74 45.07 -1.17
CA ALA A 3 -11.42 45.69 -1.06
C ALA A 3 -10.93 45.64 0.40
N VAL A 4 -9.73 45.12 0.64
CA VAL A 4 -9.00 45.29 1.89
C VAL A 4 -8.26 46.61 1.77
N THR A 5 -8.65 47.56 2.60
CA THR A 5 -8.18 48.93 2.62
C THR A 5 -6.76 49.06 3.19
N SER A 6 -6.06 50.04 2.66
CA SER A 6 -4.65 50.43 2.87
C SER A 6 -4.25 50.92 4.28
N GLN A 7 -4.98 50.55 5.33
CA GLN A 7 -4.68 51.02 6.69
C GLN A 7 -3.82 50.06 7.53
N SER A 8 -3.49 48.84 7.04
CA SER A 8 -2.64 47.90 7.78
C SER A 8 -1.14 48.02 7.54
N ALA A 9 -0.71 48.81 6.52
CA ALA A 9 0.71 49.01 6.23
C ALA A 9 1.38 50.13 7.05
N GLU A 10 0.63 51.13 7.49
CA GLU A 10 1.20 52.25 8.24
C GLU A 10 1.37 52.01 9.76
N SER A 11 0.74 51.01 10.30
CA SER A 11 0.85 50.62 11.74
C SER A 11 2.14 49.89 12.06
N LEU A 12 2.81 49.26 11.09
CA LEU A 12 4.06 48.51 11.32
C LEU A 12 5.33 49.35 11.17
N ALA A 13 5.25 50.53 10.61
CA ALA A 13 6.39 51.43 10.44
C ALA A 13 6.77 52.21 11.71
N ARG A 14 5.96 52.17 12.77
CA ARG A 14 6.23 52.93 14.03
C ARG A 14 6.93 52.15 15.16
N LYS A 15 7.36 50.91 14.88
CA LYS A 15 8.10 50.07 15.88
C LYS A 15 9.54 49.76 15.42
N GLY A 16 10.28 50.73 14.91
CA GLY A 16 11.75 50.79 14.96
C GLY A 16 12.55 49.52 14.63
N TYR A 17 12.09 48.59 13.75
CA TYR A 17 12.90 47.47 13.29
C TYR A 17 13.38 47.74 11.84
N SER A 18 14.60 48.30 11.77
CA SER A 18 15.33 48.41 10.50
C SER A 18 15.84 47.01 10.13
N VAL A 19 15.21 46.34 9.14
CA VAL A 19 15.75 45.15 8.48
C VAL A 19 16.61 45.64 7.31
N ALA A 20 17.92 45.77 7.58
CA ALA A 20 18.90 46.02 6.50
C ALA A 20 19.07 44.72 5.71
N ILE A 21 18.48 44.66 4.50
CA ILE A 21 18.79 43.64 3.51
C ILE A 21 20.13 43.98 2.88
N THR A 22 21.22 43.44 3.44
CA THR A 22 22.54 43.53 2.80
C THR A 22 22.61 42.43 1.72
N VAL A 23 22.40 42.82 0.46
CA VAL A 23 22.67 41.94 -0.69
C VAL A 23 24.20 41.89 -0.85
N ALA A 24 24.82 40.93 -0.24
CA ALA A 24 26.24 40.60 -0.47
C ALA A 24 26.38 39.78 -1.75
N SER A 25 26.63 40.41 -2.85
CA SER A 25 27.08 39.77 -4.10
C SER A 25 28.55 39.36 -3.95
N LYS A 26 28.82 38.18 -3.43
CA LYS A 26 30.08 37.47 -3.69
C LYS A 26 29.82 36.37 -4.71
N PRO A 27 30.62 36.22 -5.79
CA PRO A 27 30.50 35.10 -6.69
C PRO A 27 30.85 33.83 -5.89
N ARG A 28 29.87 32.96 -5.66
CA ARG A 28 30.16 31.62 -5.19
C ARG A 28 30.90 30.89 -6.29
N GLU A 29 32.20 30.67 -6.12
CA GLU A 29 32.91 29.64 -6.83
C GLU A 29 32.09 28.35 -6.70
N ARG A 30 31.64 27.84 -7.85
CA ARG A 30 31.09 26.50 -7.96
C ARG A 30 32.21 25.54 -7.60
N ALA A 31 32.27 25.12 -6.35
CA ALA A 31 32.99 23.93 -5.99
C ALA A 31 32.44 22.81 -6.90
N LYS A 32 33.26 22.35 -7.82
CA LYS A 32 33.04 21.09 -8.53
C LYS A 32 33.11 20.00 -7.45
N MET A 33 31.97 19.73 -6.81
CA MET A 33 31.79 18.48 -6.08
C MET A 33 31.88 17.37 -7.12
N SER A 34 33.02 16.70 -7.16
CA SER A 34 33.18 15.37 -7.68
C SER A 34 32.19 14.50 -6.90
N THR A 35 31.02 14.25 -7.45
CA THR A 35 30.09 13.22 -6.99
C THR A 35 30.62 11.85 -7.44
N ALA A 36 31.78 11.46 -6.94
CA ALA A 36 32.03 10.06 -6.68
C ALA A 36 31.20 9.75 -5.43
N GLU A 37 29.94 9.32 -5.60
CA GLU A 37 29.17 8.70 -4.54
C GLU A 37 30.05 7.56 -4.01
N VAL A 38 30.47 7.67 -2.76
CA VAL A 38 31.13 6.57 -2.05
C VAL A 38 30.07 5.49 -1.90
N ILE A 39 30.09 4.52 -2.81
CA ILE A 39 29.24 3.34 -2.75
C ILE A 39 29.52 2.68 -1.40
N SER A 40 28.49 2.50 -0.58
CA SER A 40 28.67 1.89 0.74
C SER A 40 29.07 0.42 0.58
N LYS A 41 29.82 -0.12 1.57
CA LYS A 41 30.20 -1.54 1.56
C LYS A 41 28.97 -2.46 1.44
N ASP A 42 27.86 -2.09 2.06
CA ASP A 42 26.61 -2.87 1.99
C ASP A 42 26.00 -2.83 0.60
N GLU A 43 26.04 -1.69 -0.08
CA GLU A 43 25.52 -1.56 -1.45
C GLU A 43 26.35 -2.40 -2.42
N THR A 44 27.68 -2.33 -2.33
CA THR A 44 28.57 -3.21 -3.12
C THR A 44 28.27 -4.68 -2.87
N LYS A 45 28.08 -5.06 -1.59
CA LYS A 45 27.77 -6.44 -1.21
C LYS A 45 26.46 -6.94 -1.82
N VAL A 46 25.36 -6.16 -1.74
CA VAL A 46 24.07 -6.61 -2.28
C VAL A 46 24.08 -6.69 -3.80
N VAL A 47 24.78 -5.80 -4.49
CA VAL A 47 24.96 -5.86 -5.95
C VAL A 47 25.73 -7.12 -6.34
N GLN A 48 26.86 -7.43 -5.68
CA GLN A 48 27.63 -8.65 -5.92
C GLN A 48 26.80 -9.92 -5.70
N LEU A 49 26.04 -9.98 -4.60
CA LEU A 49 25.14 -11.11 -4.32
C LEU A 49 24.03 -11.24 -5.36
N ALA A 50 23.48 -10.14 -5.84
CA ALA A 50 22.45 -10.17 -6.90
C ALA A 50 23.03 -10.65 -8.24
N GLU A 51 24.24 -10.23 -8.61
CA GLU A 51 24.95 -10.73 -9.79
C GLU A 51 25.32 -12.22 -9.66
N GLU A 52 25.70 -12.65 -8.47
CA GLU A 52 25.97 -14.06 -8.18
C GLU A 52 24.69 -14.91 -8.32
N LEU A 53 23.57 -14.42 -7.81
CA LEU A 53 22.25 -15.06 -7.98
C LEU A 53 21.93 -15.25 -9.45
N LEU A 54 22.09 -14.21 -10.28
CA LEU A 54 21.82 -14.29 -11.73
C LEU A 54 22.72 -15.30 -12.45
N LYS A 55 23.96 -15.46 -11.99
CA LYS A 55 24.89 -16.46 -12.53
C LYS A 55 24.50 -17.89 -12.13
N LYS A 56 24.12 -18.09 -10.85
CA LYS A 56 23.71 -19.41 -10.34
C LYS A 56 22.34 -19.85 -10.86
N CYS A 57 21.41 -18.92 -10.94
CA CYS A 57 20.01 -19.14 -11.28
C CYS A 57 19.59 -18.17 -12.40
N PRO A 58 19.98 -18.39 -13.67
CA PRO A 58 19.57 -17.53 -14.77
C PRO A 58 18.04 -17.51 -14.89
N PRO A 59 17.36 -16.34 -14.87
CA PRO A 59 15.88 -16.25 -14.88
C PRO A 59 15.22 -16.99 -16.06
N SER A 60 15.88 -17.03 -17.22
CA SER A 60 15.36 -17.71 -18.42
C SER A 60 15.42 -19.24 -18.34
N LYS A 61 16.11 -19.82 -17.36
CA LYS A 61 16.32 -21.27 -17.20
C LYS A 61 15.89 -21.80 -15.84
N THR A 62 15.44 -20.95 -14.94
CA THR A 62 15.09 -21.30 -13.56
C THR A 62 13.60 -21.06 -13.35
N SER A 63 12.91 -21.97 -12.66
CA SER A 63 11.50 -21.74 -12.31
C SER A 63 11.37 -20.53 -11.41
N VAL A 64 10.18 -19.90 -11.41
CA VAL A 64 9.89 -18.73 -10.56
C VAL A 64 10.14 -19.06 -9.08
N VAL A 65 9.66 -20.22 -8.62
CA VAL A 65 9.79 -20.68 -7.23
C VAL A 65 11.26 -20.90 -6.86
N ASP A 66 12.03 -21.60 -7.72
CA ASP A 66 13.44 -21.87 -7.44
C ASP A 66 14.28 -20.59 -7.44
N PHE A 67 14.01 -19.67 -8.37
CA PHE A 67 14.68 -18.38 -8.40
C PHE A 67 14.43 -17.57 -7.13
N LEU A 68 13.15 -17.42 -6.77
CA LEU A 68 12.77 -16.68 -5.56
C LEU A 68 13.26 -17.38 -4.29
N GLY A 69 13.29 -18.73 -4.28
CA GLY A 69 13.89 -19.51 -3.21
C GLY A 69 15.38 -19.19 -3.04
N ALA A 70 16.15 -19.21 -4.11
CA ALA A 70 17.57 -18.85 -4.08
C ALA A 70 17.78 -17.39 -3.66
N GLN A 71 16.92 -16.47 -4.13
CA GLN A 71 16.94 -15.06 -3.70
C GLN A 71 16.71 -14.92 -2.19
N TYR A 72 15.76 -15.67 -1.64
CA TYR A 72 15.49 -15.68 -0.21
C TYR A 72 16.67 -16.24 0.58
N ASP A 73 17.19 -17.41 0.15
CA ASP A 73 18.29 -18.10 0.83
C ASP A 73 19.60 -17.29 0.83
N MET A 74 19.80 -16.43 -0.18
CA MET A 74 20.92 -15.47 -0.24
C MET A 74 20.66 -14.16 0.54
N GLY A 75 19.50 -14.02 1.20
CA GLY A 75 19.15 -12.83 1.98
C GLY A 75 18.77 -11.60 1.16
N LEU A 76 18.39 -11.78 -0.10
CA LEU A 76 18.02 -10.72 -1.03
C LEU A 76 16.52 -10.51 -1.18
N ALA A 77 15.70 -11.24 -0.42
CA ALA A 77 14.26 -11.13 -0.43
C ALA A 77 13.78 -9.80 0.21
N TRP A 78 14.19 -9.58 1.43
CA TRP A 78 14.01 -8.34 2.19
C TRP A 78 15.34 -8.07 2.92
N VAL A 79 16.22 -7.30 2.32
CA VAL A 79 17.61 -7.11 2.82
C VAL A 79 17.70 -6.67 4.30
N HIS A 80 16.61 -6.08 4.82
CA HIS A 80 16.53 -5.60 6.20
C HIS A 80 16.02 -6.66 7.20
N PHE A 81 15.52 -7.79 6.73
CA PHE A 81 15.14 -8.88 7.62
C PHE A 81 16.37 -9.54 8.22
N PRO A 82 16.23 -10.25 9.35
CA PRO A 82 17.33 -10.99 9.96
C PRO A 82 17.98 -11.99 9.00
N VAL A 83 19.27 -12.25 9.20
CA VAL A 83 19.99 -13.30 8.48
C VAL A 83 19.32 -14.65 8.73
N GLY A 84 19.13 -15.43 7.65
CA GLY A 84 18.42 -16.71 7.68
C GLY A 84 16.89 -16.59 7.55
N LEU A 85 16.35 -15.38 7.53
CA LEU A 85 14.92 -15.10 7.32
C LEU A 85 14.67 -14.27 6.04
N GLY A 86 15.48 -14.52 5.02
CA GLY A 86 15.37 -13.84 3.72
C GLY A 86 16.05 -12.48 3.66
N GLY A 87 16.82 -12.08 4.69
CA GLY A 87 17.50 -10.82 4.78
C GLY A 87 18.97 -10.93 5.19
N LEU A 88 19.62 -9.77 5.24
CA LEU A 88 21.03 -9.57 5.60
C LEU A 88 21.20 -8.72 6.88
N GLY A 89 20.11 -8.28 7.50
CA GLY A 89 20.11 -7.39 8.65
C GLY A 89 20.64 -5.98 8.37
N ILE A 90 20.54 -5.51 7.13
CA ILE A 90 21.07 -4.20 6.70
C ILE A 90 19.93 -3.22 6.37
N SER A 91 20.26 -1.97 6.09
CA SER A 91 19.25 -0.95 5.80
C SER A 91 18.35 -1.31 4.61
N PRO A 92 17.01 -1.12 4.74
CA PRO A 92 16.04 -1.38 3.65
C PRO A 92 16.30 -0.54 2.39
N LYS A 93 17.05 0.56 2.49
CA LYS A 93 17.41 1.40 1.34
C LYS A 93 18.17 0.61 0.25
N PHE A 94 18.88 -0.44 0.62
CA PHE A 94 19.66 -1.26 -0.30
C PHE A 94 18.83 -2.26 -1.11
N GLN A 95 17.55 -2.47 -0.77
CA GLN A 95 16.66 -3.30 -1.58
C GLN A 95 16.53 -2.76 -3.02
N LYS A 96 16.60 -1.45 -3.18
CA LYS A 96 16.55 -0.82 -4.49
C LYS A 96 17.73 -1.29 -5.38
N ALA A 97 18.95 -1.32 -4.85
CA ALA A 97 20.13 -1.78 -5.60
C ALA A 97 20.01 -3.26 -6.04
N VAL A 98 19.46 -4.13 -5.17
CA VAL A 98 19.13 -5.51 -5.55
C VAL A 98 18.15 -5.55 -6.73
N ASN A 99 17.07 -4.80 -6.65
CA ASN A 99 16.00 -4.80 -7.66
C ASN A 99 16.48 -4.22 -9.01
N GLU A 100 17.37 -3.21 -8.98
CA GLU A 100 17.97 -2.61 -10.18
C GLU A 100 18.93 -3.56 -10.92
N VAL A 101 19.49 -4.56 -10.24
CA VAL A 101 20.25 -5.64 -10.87
C VAL A 101 19.34 -6.75 -11.38
N LEU A 102 18.37 -7.20 -10.56
CA LEU A 102 17.59 -8.39 -10.84
C LEU A 102 16.52 -8.18 -11.91
N TYR A 103 15.71 -7.11 -11.83
CA TYR A 103 14.55 -6.94 -12.71
C TYR A 103 14.90 -6.68 -14.18
N PRO A 104 15.92 -5.86 -14.52
CA PRO A 104 16.35 -5.73 -15.92
C PRO A 104 16.88 -7.03 -16.53
N ALA A 105 17.38 -7.96 -15.70
CA ALA A 105 17.82 -9.27 -16.12
C ALA A 105 16.67 -10.30 -16.29
N GLY A 106 15.40 -9.88 -16.10
CA GLY A 106 14.23 -10.72 -16.24
C GLY A 106 13.88 -11.56 -15.01
N ALA A 107 14.42 -11.21 -13.83
CA ALA A 107 14.07 -11.88 -12.58
C ALA A 107 12.57 -11.72 -12.25
N PRO A 108 11.92 -12.77 -11.71
CA PRO A 108 10.52 -12.70 -11.32
C PRO A 108 10.32 -11.71 -10.17
N ASN A 109 9.20 -10.96 -10.24
CA ASN A 109 8.79 -10.07 -9.16
C ASN A 109 7.75 -10.78 -8.28
N PRO A 110 8.05 -11.05 -6.99
CA PRO A 110 7.13 -11.76 -6.08
C PRO A 110 5.81 -11.02 -5.85
N MET A 111 5.79 -9.69 -6.06
CA MET A 111 4.59 -8.86 -5.92
C MET A 111 3.48 -9.20 -6.91
N TYR A 112 3.77 -9.76 -8.07
CA TYR A 112 2.72 -10.09 -9.03
C TYR A 112 1.81 -11.23 -8.57
N ARG A 113 2.40 -12.26 -7.94
CA ARG A 113 1.65 -13.45 -7.52
C ARG A 113 1.13 -13.34 -6.10
N ASN A 114 1.87 -12.72 -5.20
CA ASN A 114 1.55 -12.67 -3.77
C ASN A 114 1.73 -11.23 -3.18
N PRO A 115 1.01 -10.23 -3.73
CA PRO A 115 1.22 -8.83 -3.30
C PRO A 115 0.92 -8.61 -1.82
N ILE A 116 -0.15 -9.24 -1.32
CA ILE A 116 -0.56 -9.14 0.10
C ILE A 116 0.45 -9.86 1.00
N GLY A 117 0.85 -11.07 0.63
CA GLY A 117 1.88 -11.81 1.37
C GLY A 117 3.18 -11.05 1.44
N HIS A 118 3.74 -10.67 0.29
CA HIS A 118 5.04 -10.02 0.20
C HIS A 118 5.08 -8.63 0.84
N GLY A 119 4.06 -7.81 0.56
CA GLY A 119 4.06 -6.39 0.96
C GLY A 119 3.52 -6.13 2.36
N MET A 120 2.76 -7.05 2.94
CA MET A 120 1.98 -6.83 4.17
C MET A 120 2.17 -7.95 5.19
N CYS A 121 1.78 -9.19 4.84
CA CYS A 121 1.79 -10.30 5.80
C CYS A 121 3.21 -10.74 6.18
N GLY A 122 4.14 -10.82 5.23
CA GLY A 122 5.53 -11.18 5.47
C GLY A 122 6.22 -10.25 6.50
N PRO A 123 6.21 -8.92 6.28
CA PRO A 123 6.70 -7.97 7.28
C PRO A 123 6.01 -8.08 8.64
N THR A 124 4.71 -8.36 8.67
CA THR A 124 3.96 -8.52 9.91
C THR A 124 4.38 -9.79 10.67
N VAL A 125 4.53 -10.92 9.96
CA VAL A 125 5.04 -12.17 10.55
C VAL A 125 6.49 -11.98 11.04
N ALA A 126 7.32 -11.25 10.28
CA ALA A 126 8.71 -10.98 10.67
C ALA A 126 8.80 -10.17 11.98
N GLU A 127 7.86 -9.26 12.23
CA GLU A 127 7.84 -8.43 13.43
C GLU A 127 7.17 -9.13 14.62
N TRP A 128 6.00 -9.76 14.41
CA TRP A 128 5.12 -10.25 15.47
C TRP A 128 5.11 -11.77 15.66
N GLY A 129 5.59 -12.50 14.67
CA GLY A 129 5.61 -13.96 14.71
C GLY A 129 6.68 -14.51 15.68
N SER A 130 6.42 -15.69 16.21
CA SER A 130 7.44 -16.51 16.90
C SER A 130 8.55 -16.94 15.93
N ASP A 131 9.68 -17.39 16.45
CA ASP A 131 10.76 -17.90 15.61
C ASP A 131 10.35 -19.13 14.79
N ALA A 132 9.44 -19.95 15.33
CA ALA A 132 8.85 -21.10 14.63
C ALA A 132 8.01 -20.63 13.44
N GLN A 133 7.14 -19.65 13.66
CA GLN A 133 6.29 -19.06 12.61
C GLN A 133 7.12 -18.39 11.51
N LYS A 134 8.15 -17.60 11.88
CA LYS A 134 9.05 -16.95 10.91
C LYS A 134 9.73 -17.97 10.01
N LYS A 135 10.28 -19.04 10.59
CA LYS A 135 10.94 -20.12 9.84
C LYS A 135 9.94 -20.90 8.97
N ARG A 136 8.72 -21.11 9.47
CA ARG A 136 7.69 -21.85 8.72
C ARG A 136 7.12 -21.07 7.55
N TYR A 137 6.87 -19.78 7.72
CA TYR A 137 6.03 -19.03 6.80
C TYR A 137 6.78 -18.14 5.81
N LEU A 138 7.90 -17.49 6.21
CA LEU A 138 8.47 -16.41 5.39
C LEU A 138 9.00 -16.88 4.03
N ARG A 139 9.64 -18.05 3.96
CA ARG A 139 10.20 -18.55 2.70
C ARG A 139 9.12 -18.94 1.68
N PRO A 140 8.16 -19.83 1.99
CA PRO A 140 7.12 -20.20 1.03
C PRO A 140 6.17 -19.02 0.69
N LEU A 141 5.98 -18.07 1.60
CA LEU A 141 5.29 -16.83 1.32
C LEU A 141 6.04 -15.99 0.27
N PHE A 142 7.36 -15.84 0.41
CA PHE A 142 8.17 -15.06 -0.53
C PHE A 142 8.24 -15.71 -1.90
N THR A 143 8.41 -17.02 -1.98
CA THR A 143 8.46 -17.76 -3.25
C THR A 143 7.12 -17.81 -3.97
N GLY A 144 6.02 -17.52 -3.26
CA GLY A 144 4.66 -17.64 -3.78
C GLY A 144 4.17 -19.10 -3.89
N GLU A 145 4.87 -20.06 -3.23
CA GLU A 145 4.34 -21.42 -3.01
C GLU A 145 3.08 -21.37 -2.14
N GLU A 146 3.07 -20.46 -1.15
CA GLU A 146 1.94 -20.19 -0.29
C GLU A 146 1.49 -18.74 -0.43
N ILE A 147 0.37 -18.53 -1.10
CA ILE A 147 -0.24 -17.21 -1.25
C ILE A 147 -0.97 -16.84 0.04
N TRP A 148 -0.90 -15.57 0.41
CA TRP A 148 -1.50 -15.05 1.62
C TRP A 148 -2.52 -13.96 1.33
N CYS A 149 -3.56 -13.87 2.17
CA CYS A 149 -4.54 -12.80 2.16
C CYS A 149 -4.63 -12.09 3.52
N GLN A 150 -5.28 -10.92 3.50
CA GLN A 150 -5.54 -10.08 4.67
C GLN A 150 -7.02 -10.13 5.00
N LEU A 151 -7.38 -10.61 6.19
CA LEU A 151 -8.73 -10.86 6.67
C LEU A 151 -9.11 -9.82 7.73
N PHE A 152 -9.30 -8.58 7.29
CA PHE A 152 -9.50 -7.43 8.18
C PHE A 152 -10.95 -6.92 8.14
N SER A 153 -11.34 -6.30 7.03
CA SER A 153 -12.63 -5.62 6.89
C SER A 153 -13.81 -6.60 7.04
N GLU A 154 -14.89 -6.08 7.61
CA GLU A 154 -16.18 -6.77 7.71
C GLU A 154 -17.28 -5.93 7.04
N PRO A 155 -18.44 -6.48 6.71
CA PRO A 155 -19.54 -5.71 6.10
C PRO A 155 -19.91 -4.44 6.89
N GLY A 156 -19.84 -4.48 8.21
CA GLY A 156 -20.12 -3.36 9.12
C GLY A 156 -18.87 -2.61 9.61
N SER A 157 -17.65 -2.99 9.18
CA SER A 157 -16.41 -2.46 9.77
C SER A 157 -15.29 -2.36 8.73
N GLY A 158 -15.25 -1.26 8.00
CA GLY A 158 -14.19 -0.91 7.05
C GLY A 158 -13.27 0.18 7.62
N SER A 159 -13.65 1.47 7.47
CA SER A 159 -12.87 2.59 8.03
C SER A 159 -12.75 2.52 9.55
N ASP A 160 -13.80 2.08 10.23
CA ASP A 160 -13.79 1.76 11.65
C ASP A 160 -13.34 0.30 11.86
N PHE A 161 -12.15 -0.03 11.43
CA PHE A 161 -11.61 -1.37 11.51
C PHE A 161 -11.63 -1.94 12.94
N ALA A 162 -11.31 -1.13 13.95
CA ALA A 162 -11.34 -1.56 15.34
C ALA A 162 -12.75 -1.91 15.85
N GLY A 163 -13.80 -1.55 15.10
CA GLY A 163 -15.19 -1.91 15.37
C GLY A 163 -15.57 -3.34 15.00
N LEU A 164 -14.65 -4.12 14.41
CA LEU A 164 -14.90 -5.48 13.93
C LEU A 164 -15.57 -6.38 14.99
N SER A 165 -16.41 -7.31 14.53
CA SER A 165 -17.26 -8.15 15.36
C SER A 165 -17.04 -9.66 15.23
N SER A 166 -16.25 -10.11 14.24
CA SER A 166 -15.82 -11.52 14.18
C SER A 166 -15.19 -11.92 15.51
N LYS A 167 -15.62 -13.07 16.07
CA LYS A 167 -15.24 -13.52 17.42
C LYS A 167 -14.10 -14.51 17.36
N GLY A 168 -13.23 -14.48 18.38
CA GLY A 168 -12.31 -15.54 18.73
C GLY A 168 -12.57 -15.96 20.17
N THR A 169 -13.01 -17.20 20.38
CA THR A 169 -13.28 -17.75 21.72
C THR A 169 -12.24 -18.79 22.05
N LYS A 170 -11.61 -18.68 23.21
CA LYS A 170 -10.59 -19.65 23.65
C LYS A 170 -11.22 -20.98 24.07
N ASP A 171 -10.65 -22.09 23.60
CA ASP A 171 -11.04 -23.46 23.94
C ASP A 171 -9.77 -24.32 24.14
N GLY A 172 -9.29 -24.42 25.37
CA GLY A 172 -8.02 -25.07 25.70
C GLY A 172 -6.81 -24.36 25.07
N GLU A 173 -6.07 -25.09 24.24
CA GLU A 173 -4.91 -24.57 23.48
C GLU A 173 -5.29 -24.08 22.08
N GLU A 174 -6.58 -23.96 21.79
CA GLU A 174 -7.10 -23.50 20.51
C GLU A 174 -8.00 -22.27 20.70
N TRP A 175 -8.24 -21.58 19.60
CA TRP A 175 -9.21 -20.51 19.46
C TRP A 175 -10.24 -20.89 18.41
N ILE A 176 -11.50 -20.65 18.69
CA ILE A 176 -12.62 -20.88 17.75
C ILE A 176 -13.01 -19.54 17.14
N ALA A 177 -12.78 -19.40 15.83
CA ALA A 177 -13.12 -18.18 15.09
C ALA A 177 -14.49 -18.32 14.41
N ASN A 178 -15.33 -17.28 14.58
CA ASN A 178 -16.64 -17.14 13.96
C ASN A 178 -16.84 -15.72 13.43
N GLY A 179 -17.34 -15.59 12.20
CA GLY A 179 -17.65 -14.28 11.61
C GLY A 179 -17.53 -14.24 10.10
N GLN A 180 -17.47 -13.04 9.56
CA GLN A 180 -17.36 -12.79 8.13
C GLN A 180 -16.34 -11.69 7.87
N LYS A 181 -15.46 -11.91 6.90
CA LYS A 181 -14.57 -10.91 6.33
C LYS A 181 -14.97 -10.59 4.89
N VAL A 182 -14.70 -9.38 4.45
CA VAL A 182 -15.06 -8.89 3.11
C VAL A 182 -13.91 -8.11 2.48
N TRP A 183 -13.95 -7.95 1.18
CA TRP A 183 -12.90 -7.28 0.39
C TRP A 183 -11.54 -7.97 0.48
N THR A 184 -11.55 -9.30 0.67
CA THR A 184 -10.33 -10.09 0.83
C THR A 184 -9.72 -10.40 -0.53
N THR A 185 -8.62 -9.71 -0.85
CA THR A 185 -7.88 -9.87 -2.12
C THR A 185 -7.31 -11.28 -2.24
N LEU A 186 -7.59 -11.96 -3.36
CA LEU A 186 -7.07 -13.27 -3.73
C LEU A 186 -7.31 -14.39 -2.68
N ALA A 187 -8.30 -14.26 -1.80
CA ALA A 187 -8.58 -15.28 -0.79
C ALA A 187 -8.81 -16.68 -1.40
N HIS A 188 -9.34 -16.73 -2.62
CA HIS A 188 -9.58 -17.98 -3.36
C HIS A 188 -8.31 -18.73 -3.80
N LEU A 189 -7.16 -18.07 -3.77
CA LEU A 189 -5.84 -18.66 -4.06
C LEU A 189 -4.99 -18.79 -2.80
N SER A 190 -5.43 -18.19 -1.69
CA SER A 190 -4.61 -18.10 -0.49
C SER A 190 -4.58 -19.41 0.28
N ARG A 191 -3.38 -19.80 0.68
CA ARG A 191 -3.15 -20.92 1.60
C ARG A 191 -3.31 -20.48 3.05
N PHE A 192 -2.86 -19.27 3.37
CA PHE A 192 -2.97 -18.66 4.69
C PHE A 192 -3.57 -17.26 4.63
N GLY A 193 -4.15 -16.85 5.76
CA GLY A 193 -4.66 -15.49 5.95
C GLY A 193 -4.18 -14.89 7.27
N LEU A 194 -3.93 -13.58 7.27
CA LEU A 194 -3.73 -12.82 8.49
C LEU A 194 -5.10 -12.37 8.99
N LEU A 195 -5.61 -13.08 10.00
CA LEU A 195 -6.95 -12.89 10.56
C LEU A 195 -6.90 -12.06 11.83
N VAL A 196 -7.76 -11.05 11.93
CA VAL A 196 -7.99 -10.31 13.19
C VAL A 196 -9.42 -10.51 13.66
N VAL A 197 -9.56 -10.90 14.90
CA VAL A 197 -10.87 -11.18 15.56
C VAL A 197 -10.93 -10.50 16.93
N ARG A 198 -12.15 -10.35 17.45
CA ARG A 198 -12.40 -9.88 18.80
C ARG A 198 -12.37 -11.04 19.78
N THR A 199 -11.39 -11.02 20.65
CA THR A 199 -11.21 -12.05 21.70
C THR A 199 -11.67 -11.56 23.08
N ASP A 200 -11.71 -10.24 23.30
CA ASP A 200 -12.23 -9.64 24.53
C ASP A 200 -13.25 -8.53 24.20
N PRO A 201 -14.55 -8.81 24.31
CA PRO A 201 -15.59 -7.80 24.09
C PRO A 201 -15.77 -6.82 25.26
N GLU A 202 -15.25 -7.13 26.45
CA GLU A 202 -15.32 -6.26 27.64
C GLU A 202 -14.19 -5.22 27.64
N ALA A 203 -13.12 -5.44 26.87
CA ALA A 203 -12.07 -4.45 26.71
C ALA A 203 -12.53 -3.25 25.86
N VAL A 204 -11.83 -2.14 25.97
CA VAL A 204 -12.02 -1.02 25.06
C VAL A 204 -11.69 -1.44 23.63
N LYS A 205 -12.32 -0.79 22.66
CA LYS A 205 -12.38 -1.16 21.24
C LYS A 205 -11.09 -1.74 20.65
N HIS A 206 -9.96 -1.07 20.87
CA HIS A 206 -8.67 -1.46 20.28
C HIS A 206 -7.97 -2.58 21.06
N ALA A 207 -8.19 -2.69 22.37
CA ALA A 207 -7.49 -3.63 23.24
C ALA A 207 -8.07 -5.05 23.21
N GLY A 208 -9.31 -5.21 22.69
CA GLY A 208 -9.98 -6.52 22.64
C GLY A 208 -9.73 -7.32 21.37
N LEU A 209 -8.74 -6.96 20.55
CA LEU A 209 -8.43 -7.61 19.27
C LEU A 209 -7.21 -8.51 19.38
N THR A 210 -7.26 -9.66 18.70
CA THR A 210 -6.12 -10.59 18.57
C THR A 210 -5.93 -10.99 17.12
N ALA A 211 -4.68 -11.17 16.69
CA ALA A 211 -4.31 -11.53 15.35
C ALA A 211 -3.78 -12.97 15.27
N PHE A 212 -4.14 -13.68 14.22
CA PHE A 212 -3.77 -15.08 13.98
C PHE A 212 -3.35 -15.29 12.52
N VAL A 213 -2.51 -16.28 12.31
CA VAL A 213 -2.37 -16.94 11.02
C VAL A 213 -3.45 -18.01 10.93
N VAL A 214 -4.31 -17.94 9.91
CA VAL A 214 -5.35 -18.94 9.68
C VAL A 214 -5.10 -19.71 8.40
N ASP A 215 -5.27 -21.03 8.45
CA ASP A 215 -5.29 -21.90 7.29
C ASP A 215 -6.61 -21.68 6.53
N MET A 216 -6.52 -21.20 5.29
CA MET A 216 -7.69 -20.93 4.45
C MET A 216 -8.40 -22.21 3.95
N GLN A 217 -7.78 -23.38 4.16
CA GLN A 217 -8.35 -24.68 3.86
C GLN A 217 -8.87 -25.42 5.12
N ALA A 218 -8.82 -24.76 6.28
CA ALA A 218 -9.34 -25.34 7.53
C ALA A 218 -10.87 -25.59 7.42
N PRO A 219 -11.38 -26.65 8.07
CA PRO A 219 -12.81 -26.85 8.17
C PRO A 219 -13.50 -25.60 8.75
N GLY A 220 -14.62 -25.22 8.15
CA GLY A 220 -15.39 -24.03 8.54
C GLY A 220 -14.98 -22.74 7.85
N VAL A 221 -13.92 -22.71 7.05
CA VAL A 221 -13.58 -21.58 6.18
C VAL A 221 -14.31 -21.73 4.85
N GLU A 222 -15.09 -20.74 4.48
CA GLU A 222 -15.77 -20.67 3.18
C GLU A 222 -15.43 -19.38 2.45
N VAL A 223 -14.91 -19.48 1.22
CA VAL A 223 -14.52 -18.34 0.38
C VAL A 223 -15.52 -18.17 -0.76
N ARG A 224 -16.22 -17.05 -0.78
CA ARG A 224 -17.19 -16.69 -1.82
C ARG A 224 -16.68 -15.54 -2.69
N PRO A 225 -16.85 -15.60 -4.02
CA PRO A 225 -16.44 -14.51 -4.90
C PRO A 225 -17.30 -13.26 -4.66
N LEU A 226 -16.65 -12.10 -4.55
CA LEU A 226 -17.31 -10.80 -4.54
C LEU A 226 -17.16 -10.15 -5.92
N ARG A 227 -18.21 -10.25 -6.73
CA ARG A 227 -18.21 -9.71 -8.09
C ARG A 227 -18.17 -8.18 -8.07
N GLN A 228 -17.16 -7.62 -8.72
CA GLN A 228 -16.97 -6.18 -8.87
C GLN A 228 -17.67 -5.64 -10.13
N MET A 229 -17.76 -4.32 -10.24
CA MET A 229 -18.32 -3.66 -11.42
C MET A 229 -17.49 -3.89 -12.71
N THR A 230 -16.23 -4.35 -12.57
CA THR A 230 -15.38 -4.81 -13.69
C THR A 230 -15.75 -6.19 -14.21
N GLY A 231 -16.64 -6.93 -13.56
CA GLY A 231 -16.92 -8.34 -13.83
C GLY A 231 -15.97 -9.31 -13.13
N GLU A 232 -14.86 -8.85 -12.60
CA GLU A 232 -13.91 -9.69 -11.87
C GLU A 232 -14.34 -9.93 -10.42
N ALA A 233 -13.84 -11.01 -9.84
CA ALA A 233 -13.95 -11.34 -8.42
C ALA A 233 -12.56 -11.62 -7.84
N GLU A 234 -11.65 -10.63 -7.90
CA GLU A 234 -10.37 -10.68 -7.19
C GLU A 234 -10.57 -10.55 -5.68
N PHE A 235 -11.62 -9.81 -5.25
CA PHE A 235 -12.05 -9.74 -3.87
C PHE A 235 -13.03 -10.87 -3.55
N ASN A 236 -13.04 -11.24 -2.28
CA ASN A 236 -13.88 -12.31 -1.77
C ASN A 236 -14.52 -11.91 -0.44
N GLU A 237 -15.65 -12.52 -0.15
CA GLU A 237 -16.17 -12.70 1.20
C GLU A 237 -15.58 -13.99 1.77
N VAL A 238 -15.22 -13.98 3.04
CA VAL A 238 -14.71 -15.16 3.74
C VAL A 238 -15.50 -15.36 5.02
N TYR A 239 -16.14 -16.52 5.14
CA TYR A 239 -16.93 -16.91 6.30
C TYR A 239 -16.14 -17.87 7.16
N PHE A 240 -16.27 -17.69 8.45
CA PHE A 240 -15.69 -18.55 9.49
C PHE A 240 -16.81 -19.11 10.35
N THR A 241 -16.95 -20.43 10.36
CA THR A 241 -17.93 -21.15 11.18
C THR A 241 -17.17 -22.19 12.00
N ASP A 242 -17.02 -21.91 13.30
CA ASP A 242 -16.31 -22.74 14.27
C ASP A 242 -14.90 -23.17 13.81
N VAL A 243 -14.18 -22.24 13.16
CA VAL A 243 -12.83 -22.51 12.67
C VAL A 243 -11.86 -22.60 13.83
N ARG A 244 -11.20 -23.73 13.99
CA ARG A 244 -10.21 -23.97 15.03
C ARG A 244 -8.83 -23.48 14.60
N ILE A 245 -8.21 -22.68 15.44
CA ILE A 245 -6.88 -22.08 15.23
C ILE A 245 -6.05 -22.39 16.47
N SER A 246 -4.91 -23.06 16.31
CA SER A 246 -3.98 -23.32 17.41
C SER A 246 -3.48 -22.02 18.04
N GLU A 247 -3.29 -21.99 19.36
CA GLU A 247 -2.66 -20.83 20.04
C GLU A 247 -1.26 -20.51 19.51
N ALA A 248 -0.55 -21.53 18.98
CA ALA A 248 0.75 -21.35 18.32
C ALA A 248 0.69 -20.50 17.04
N GLU A 249 -0.49 -20.30 16.47
CA GLU A 249 -0.72 -19.46 15.28
C GLU A 249 -1.06 -18.00 15.61
N MET A 250 -1.08 -17.63 16.87
CA MET A 250 -1.28 -16.25 17.31
C MET A 250 -0.05 -15.40 17.00
N LEU A 251 -0.28 -14.19 16.51
CA LEU A 251 0.74 -13.17 16.28
C LEU A 251 0.73 -12.16 17.44
N GLY A 252 1.83 -12.07 18.17
CA GLY A 252 1.91 -11.31 19.41
C GLY A 252 1.22 -12.02 20.56
N SER A 253 0.47 -11.27 21.38
CA SER A 253 -0.27 -11.75 22.56
C SER A 253 -1.76 -11.41 22.42
N PRO A 254 -2.65 -12.04 23.25
CA PRO A 254 -4.04 -11.61 23.30
C PRO A 254 -4.15 -10.10 23.56
N GLY A 255 -4.94 -9.39 22.76
CA GLY A 255 -5.08 -7.92 22.84
C GLY A 255 -4.11 -7.14 21.94
N ASP A 256 -3.08 -7.75 21.36
CA ASP A 256 -2.13 -7.07 20.46
C ASP A 256 -2.67 -6.92 19.02
N GLY A 257 -3.83 -7.45 18.70
CA GLY A 257 -4.35 -7.47 17.32
C GLY A 257 -4.42 -6.11 16.64
N TRP A 258 -4.70 -5.03 17.39
CA TRP A 258 -4.64 -3.67 16.86
C TRP A 258 -3.22 -3.26 16.47
N ARG A 259 -2.22 -3.55 17.30
CA ARG A 259 -0.82 -3.21 17.05
C ARG A 259 -0.27 -4.00 15.86
N VAL A 260 -0.57 -5.31 15.79
CA VAL A 260 -0.27 -6.17 14.65
C VAL A 260 -0.89 -5.60 13.37
N SER A 261 -2.16 -5.20 13.42
CA SER A 261 -2.85 -4.59 12.27
C SER A 261 -2.21 -3.28 11.83
N LEU A 262 -1.77 -2.43 12.76
CA LEU A 262 -1.08 -1.19 12.42
C LEU A 262 0.23 -1.47 11.66
N THR A 263 1.01 -2.48 12.06
CA THR A 263 2.21 -2.91 11.31
C THR A 263 1.83 -3.30 9.88
N THR A 264 0.78 -4.10 9.69
CA THR A 264 0.29 -4.51 8.37
C THR A 264 -0.11 -3.31 7.52
N LEU A 265 -0.93 -2.39 8.06
CA LEU A 265 -1.42 -1.20 7.36
C LEU A 265 -0.31 -0.19 7.04
N MET A 266 0.73 -0.10 7.87
CA MET A 266 1.91 0.74 7.59
C MET A 266 2.72 0.17 6.43
N ASN A 267 2.93 -1.15 6.38
CA ASN A 267 3.61 -1.82 5.28
C ASN A 267 2.81 -1.74 3.98
N GLU A 268 1.47 -1.81 4.03
CA GLU A 268 0.59 -1.56 2.89
C GLU A 268 0.88 -0.19 2.23
N ARG A 269 0.95 0.87 3.02
CA ARG A 269 1.25 2.23 2.52
C ARG A 269 2.63 2.32 1.87
N VAL A 270 3.62 1.60 2.39
CA VAL A 270 4.96 1.54 1.81
C VAL A 270 4.95 0.75 0.52
N SER A 271 4.26 -0.37 0.47
CA SER A 271 4.16 -1.25 -0.69
C SER A 271 3.42 -0.58 -1.86
N ILE A 272 2.30 0.07 -1.60
CA ILE A 272 1.50 0.78 -2.62
C ILE A 272 2.15 2.11 -3.03
N GLY A 273 2.74 2.85 -2.09
CA GLY A 273 3.31 4.19 -2.31
C GLY A 273 4.81 4.23 -2.59
N GLY A 274 5.51 3.10 -2.50
CA GLY A 274 6.98 3.05 -2.49
C GLY A 274 7.67 3.21 -3.84
N SER A 275 6.98 2.97 -4.97
CA SER A 275 7.55 3.16 -6.29
C SER A 275 7.40 4.62 -6.73
N MET A 276 8.52 5.24 -7.12
CA MET A 276 8.45 6.54 -7.81
C MET A 276 8.18 6.28 -9.29
N PRO A 277 6.97 6.60 -9.78
CA PRO A 277 6.69 6.43 -11.19
C PRO A 277 7.60 7.34 -12.02
N GLN A 278 8.03 6.86 -13.17
CA GLN A 278 8.72 7.69 -14.15
C GLN A 278 7.79 8.84 -14.58
N ARG A 279 8.38 9.96 -14.97
CA ARG A 279 7.62 11.10 -15.48
C ARG A 279 6.74 10.67 -16.64
N GLY A 280 5.45 10.98 -16.55
CA GLY A 280 4.47 10.67 -17.60
C GLY A 280 4.06 9.20 -17.65
N SER A 281 4.39 8.37 -16.66
CA SER A 281 3.92 6.98 -16.54
C SER A 281 2.65 6.86 -15.69
N GLY A 282 2.07 5.65 -15.63
CA GLY A 282 0.85 5.39 -14.88
C GLY A 282 -0.41 5.87 -15.60
N SER A 283 -1.44 6.28 -14.86
CA SER A 283 -2.73 6.68 -15.43
C SER A 283 -2.61 7.83 -16.44
N ILE A 284 -1.70 8.80 -16.22
CA ILE A 284 -1.50 9.89 -17.15
C ILE A 284 -0.97 9.44 -18.52
N ALA A 285 -0.18 8.37 -18.58
CA ALA A 285 0.24 7.79 -19.85
C ALA A 285 -0.97 7.27 -20.65
N SER A 286 -1.94 6.66 -20.00
CA SER A 286 -3.19 6.21 -20.64
C SER A 286 -3.96 7.35 -21.25
N ALA A 287 -4.09 8.48 -20.53
CA ALA A 287 -4.75 9.68 -21.06
C ALA A 287 -3.99 10.30 -22.26
N VAL A 288 -2.66 10.39 -22.16
CA VAL A 288 -1.81 10.88 -23.27
C VAL A 288 -1.93 9.98 -24.50
N ASN A 289 -1.91 8.66 -24.29
CA ASN A 289 -2.02 7.72 -25.40
C ASN A 289 -3.42 7.76 -26.04
N ALA A 290 -4.48 7.87 -25.23
CA ALA A 290 -5.85 8.03 -25.71
C ALA A 290 -5.98 9.32 -26.55
N TRP A 291 -5.43 10.43 -26.09
CA TRP A 291 -5.44 11.71 -26.83
C TRP A 291 -4.63 11.63 -28.13
N LYS A 292 -3.47 11.00 -28.13
CA LYS A 292 -2.63 10.80 -29.32
C LYS A 292 -3.27 9.89 -30.37
N ALA A 293 -4.16 9.01 -29.94
CA ALA A 293 -4.89 8.11 -30.84
C ALA A 293 -6.07 8.78 -31.57
N LEU A 294 -6.46 10.02 -31.16
CA LEU A 294 -7.47 10.79 -31.85
C LEU A 294 -6.99 11.25 -33.22
N SER A 295 -7.91 11.41 -34.16
CA SER A 295 -7.62 12.05 -35.44
C SER A 295 -7.28 13.56 -35.26
N PRO A 296 -6.54 14.18 -36.18
CA PRO A 296 -6.13 15.61 -36.05
C PRO A 296 -7.28 16.57 -35.83
N ASP A 297 -8.44 16.30 -36.40
CA ASP A 297 -9.66 17.10 -36.27
C ASP A 297 -10.32 16.96 -34.88
N GLN A 298 -10.05 15.86 -34.19
CA GLN A 298 -10.52 15.59 -32.81
C GLN A 298 -9.53 16.11 -31.74
N GLN A 299 -8.32 16.47 -32.12
CA GLN A 299 -7.28 17.01 -31.22
C GLN A 299 -7.43 18.51 -31.02
N ASP A 300 -8.58 18.95 -30.51
CA ASP A 300 -8.87 20.37 -30.28
C ASP A 300 -8.09 20.98 -29.09
N SER A 301 -8.06 22.29 -29.03
CA SER A 301 -7.32 23.06 -28.01
C SER A 301 -7.91 22.91 -26.61
N ALA A 302 -9.23 22.75 -26.47
CA ALA A 302 -9.90 22.62 -25.17
C ALA A 302 -9.56 21.27 -24.54
N THR A 303 -9.68 20.17 -25.30
CA THR A 303 -9.30 18.83 -24.88
C THR A 303 -7.81 18.75 -24.54
N ARG A 304 -6.95 19.43 -25.33
CA ARG A 304 -5.52 19.52 -25.00
C ARG A 304 -5.27 20.26 -23.69
N ASP A 305 -5.99 21.35 -23.42
CA ASP A 305 -5.85 22.12 -22.18
C ASP A 305 -6.26 21.26 -20.96
N GLU A 306 -7.34 20.50 -21.07
CA GLU A 306 -7.77 19.56 -20.02
C GLU A 306 -6.69 18.49 -19.76
N LEU A 307 -6.13 17.89 -20.81
CA LEU A 307 -5.02 16.94 -20.67
C LEU A 307 -3.82 17.58 -19.97
N MET A 308 -3.47 18.82 -20.31
CA MET A 308 -2.35 19.51 -19.68
C MET A 308 -2.59 19.81 -18.20
N LYS A 309 -3.81 20.12 -17.80
CA LYS A 309 -4.18 20.26 -16.38
C LYS A 309 -4.00 18.96 -15.61
N LEU A 310 -4.41 17.84 -16.18
CA LEU A 310 -4.18 16.50 -15.58
C LEU A 310 -2.67 16.18 -15.52
N TRP A 311 -1.92 16.48 -16.59
CA TRP A 311 -0.47 16.29 -16.62
C TRP A 311 0.26 17.10 -15.54
N ILE A 312 -0.10 18.38 -15.37
CA ILE A 312 0.49 19.24 -14.32
C ILE A 312 0.21 18.64 -12.94
N ARG A 313 -1.01 18.19 -12.67
CA ARG A 313 -1.37 17.56 -11.40
C ARG A 313 -0.61 16.25 -11.16
N ALA A 314 -0.42 15.43 -12.22
CA ALA A 314 0.37 14.21 -12.14
C ALA A 314 1.83 14.51 -11.80
N GLU A 315 2.42 15.54 -12.41
CA GLU A 315 3.81 15.95 -12.14
C GLU A 315 3.96 16.55 -10.73
N VAL A 316 3.01 17.38 -10.28
CA VAL A 316 3.00 17.92 -8.91
C VAL A 316 2.93 16.78 -7.90
N LEU A 317 2.07 15.78 -8.12
CA LEU A 317 1.97 14.59 -7.26
C LEU A 317 3.28 13.81 -7.25
N ARG A 318 3.90 13.60 -8.42
CA ARG A 318 5.20 12.92 -8.53
C ARG A 318 6.28 13.65 -7.73
N LEU A 319 6.38 14.96 -7.86
CA LEU A 319 7.35 15.78 -7.11
C LEU A 319 7.06 15.78 -5.60
N THR A 320 5.79 15.78 -5.20
CA THR A 320 5.37 15.64 -3.80
C THR A 320 5.82 14.30 -3.22
N ASN A 321 5.65 13.20 -3.97
CA ASN A 321 6.11 11.88 -3.56
C ASN A 321 7.65 11.79 -3.48
N ILE A 322 8.39 12.46 -4.38
CA ILE A 322 9.85 12.57 -4.28
C ILE A 322 10.25 13.26 -2.98
N ARG A 323 9.61 14.37 -2.64
CA ARG A 323 9.86 15.10 -1.39
C ARG A 323 9.55 14.21 -0.18
N ALA A 324 8.39 13.56 -0.15
CA ALA A 324 8.01 12.64 0.91
C ALA A 324 9.02 11.50 1.11
N ASN A 325 9.50 10.91 0.03
CA ASN A 325 10.51 9.85 0.08
C ASN A 325 11.87 10.38 0.57
N THR A 326 12.23 11.61 0.23
CA THR A 326 13.46 12.25 0.73
C THR A 326 13.38 12.49 2.24
N THR A 327 12.27 13.03 2.72
CA THR A 327 12.02 13.24 4.17
C THR A 327 12.06 11.91 4.94
N ARG A 328 11.45 10.85 4.40
CA ARG A 328 11.49 9.51 5.01
C ARG A 328 12.91 8.95 5.12
N LYS A 329 13.76 9.19 4.13
CA LYS A 329 15.19 8.79 4.18
C LYS A 329 15.97 9.52 5.27
N MET A 330 15.52 10.68 5.69
CA MET A 330 16.13 11.45 6.79
C MET A 330 15.64 11.02 8.17
N GLY A 331 14.82 9.96 8.28
CA GLY A 331 14.43 9.32 9.53
C GLY A 331 13.09 9.77 10.12
N THR A 332 12.38 10.68 9.47
CA THR A 332 11.06 11.13 9.95
C THR A 332 10.00 10.86 8.89
N PRO A 333 9.29 9.71 8.96
CA PRO A 333 8.13 9.51 8.08
C PRO A 333 7.05 10.51 8.48
N GLY A 334 6.76 11.44 7.57
CA GLY A 334 5.67 12.38 7.72
C GLY A 334 4.34 11.82 7.19
N PRO A 335 3.25 12.56 7.36
CA PRO A 335 1.93 12.21 6.84
C PRO A 335 1.81 12.37 5.32
N GLU A 336 2.89 12.70 4.63
CA GLU A 336 2.95 12.93 3.18
C GLU A 336 2.43 11.73 2.38
N GLY A 337 2.56 10.49 2.91
CA GLY A 337 1.93 9.31 2.34
C GLY A 337 0.41 9.44 2.20
N SER A 338 -0.25 10.12 3.14
CA SER A 338 -1.69 10.42 3.07
C SER A 338 -2.03 11.42 1.96
N ILE A 339 -1.17 12.43 1.72
CA ILE A 339 -1.32 13.37 0.59
C ILE A 339 -1.22 12.59 -0.72
N GLY A 340 -0.16 11.77 -0.87
CA GLY A 340 0.07 10.99 -2.08
C GLY A 340 -1.09 10.05 -2.41
N LYS A 341 -1.62 9.34 -1.42
CA LYS A 341 -2.76 8.44 -1.57
C LYS A 341 -4.03 9.20 -1.96
N MET A 342 -4.38 10.27 -1.26
CA MET A 342 -5.60 11.05 -1.51
C MET A 342 -5.56 11.72 -2.90
N ALA A 343 -4.51 12.48 -3.19
CA ALA A 343 -4.38 13.19 -4.46
C ALA A 343 -4.23 12.22 -5.65
N GLY A 344 -3.53 11.09 -5.45
CA GLY A 344 -3.39 10.05 -6.47
C GLY A 344 -4.69 9.35 -6.79
N ALA A 345 -5.52 9.06 -5.79
CA ALA A 345 -6.83 8.43 -5.98
C ALA A 345 -7.77 9.33 -6.80
N ASP A 346 -7.85 10.60 -6.47
CA ASP A 346 -8.68 11.55 -7.20
C ASP A 346 -8.18 11.76 -8.63
N LEU A 347 -6.87 11.93 -8.79
CA LEU A 347 -6.24 12.09 -10.10
C LEU A 347 -6.46 10.87 -11.01
N ASN A 348 -6.36 9.64 -10.48
CA ASN A 348 -6.61 8.42 -11.24
C ASN A 348 -8.05 8.38 -11.76
N LYS A 349 -9.04 8.70 -10.90
CA LYS A 349 -10.45 8.75 -11.28
C LYS A 349 -10.69 9.73 -12.43
N GLU A 350 -10.15 10.94 -12.32
CA GLU A 350 -10.32 11.99 -13.34
C GLU A 350 -9.58 11.65 -14.63
N THR A 351 -8.35 11.14 -14.52
CA THR A 351 -7.52 10.78 -15.67
C THR A 351 -8.16 9.65 -16.50
N TYR A 352 -8.68 8.60 -15.84
CA TYR A 352 -9.37 7.52 -16.56
C TYR A 352 -10.74 7.96 -17.08
N ALA A 353 -11.46 8.85 -16.38
CA ALA A 353 -12.68 9.44 -16.89
C ALA A 353 -12.41 10.26 -18.19
N PHE A 354 -11.36 11.09 -18.18
CA PHE A 354 -10.92 11.81 -19.37
C PHE A 354 -10.59 10.85 -20.52
N ALA A 355 -9.78 9.81 -20.27
CA ALA A 355 -9.38 8.87 -21.31
C ALA A 355 -10.56 8.06 -21.89
N VAL A 356 -11.59 7.72 -21.08
CA VAL A 356 -12.81 7.07 -21.57
C VAL A 356 -13.66 8.05 -22.39
N ASN A 357 -13.80 9.30 -21.94
CA ASN A 357 -14.57 10.32 -22.63
C ASN A 357 -14.01 10.64 -24.03
N LEU A 358 -12.69 10.59 -24.21
CA LEU A 358 -12.06 10.75 -25.51
C LEU A 358 -12.47 9.70 -26.57
N GLN A 359 -12.94 8.54 -26.12
CA GLN A 359 -13.38 7.46 -27.01
C GLN A 359 -14.82 7.67 -27.51
N GLY A 360 -15.52 8.70 -27.05
CA GLY A 360 -16.91 8.96 -27.41
C GLY A 360 -17.81 7.76 -27.11
N ALA A 361 -18.63 7.36 -28.08
CA ALA A 361 -19.52 6.20 -27.93
C ALA A 361 -18.79 4.89 -27.66
N ASN A 362 -17.56 4.73 -28.17
CA ASN A 362 -16.74 3.53 -27.91
C ASN A 362 -16.31 3.42 -26.45
N GLY A 363 -16.25 4.52 -25.71
CA GLY A 363 -15.96 4.53 -24.28
C GLY A 363 -17.01 3.79 -23.42
N MET A 364 -18.23 3.62 -23.94
CA MET A 364 -19.31 2.87 -23.30
C MET A 364 -19.20 1.36 -23.53
N LEU A 365 -18.38 0.91 -24.47
CA LEU A 365 -18.23 -0.50 -24.79
C LEU A 365 -17.28 -1.17 -23.79
N TYR A 366 -17.74 -2.26 -23.19
CA TYR A 366 -16.95 -3.09 -22.31
C TYR A 366 -16.92 -4.52 -22.84
N GLY A 367 -15.73 -5.16 -22.89
CA GLY A 367 -15.55 -6.42 -23.59
C GLY A 367 -16.41 -7.56 -23.05
N SER A 368 -16.46 -7.73 -21.73
CA SER A 368 -17.28 -8.76 -21.09
C SER A 368 -17.54 -8.42 -19.63
N TYR A 369 -18.75 -8.69 -19.17
CA TYR A 369 -19.12 -8.67 -17.74
C TYR A 369 -19.26 -10.08 -17.16
N ALA A 370 -18.81 -11.11 -17.87
CA ALA A 370 -18.73 -12.46 -17.32
C ALA A 370 -17.83 -12.43 -16.06
N MET A 371 -18.27 -13.11 -15.01
CA MET A 371 -17.49 -13.17 -13.79
C MET A 371 -16.21 -13.98 -14.02
N THR A 372 -15.08 -13.39 -13.69
CA THR A 372 -13.77 -14.05 -13.72
C THR A 372 -13.11 -13.97 -12.36
N ARG A 373 -12.30 -14.97 -12.02
CA ARG A 373 -11.49 -14.99 -10.79
C ARG A 373 -10.02 -14.89 -11.21
N PRO A 374 -9.42 -13.68 -11.17
CA PRO A 374 -8.05 -13.48 -11.61
C PRO A 374 -7.05 -14.17 -10.69
N GLU A 375 -5.92 -14.58 -11.25
CA GLU A 375 -4.79 -15.16 -10.51
C GLU A 375 -3.85 -14.08 -9.95
N THR A 376 -4.03 -12.83 -10.35
CA THR A 376 -3.24 -11.68 -9.91
C THR A 376 -4.15 -10.53 -9.56
N ALA A 377 -3.79 -9.77 -8.53
CA ALA A 377 -4.52 -8.57 -8.16
C ALA A 377 -4.20 -7.41 -9.10
N MET A 378 -5.17 -6.51 -9.29
CA MET A 378 -5.00 -5.20 -9.95
C MET A 378 -4.51 -5.27 -11.40
N ALA A 379 -4.94 -6.24 -12.20
CA ALA A 379 -4.67 -6.23 -13.63
C ALA A 379 -5.51 -5.14 -14.34
N PHE A 380 -4.84 -4.20 -15.00
CA PHE A 380 -5.47 -3.06 -15.69
C PHE A 380 -5.40 -3.26 -17.20
N ASP A 381 -6.35 -4.03 -17.75
CA ASP A 381 -6.46 -4.29 -19.18
C ASP A 381 -7.50 -3.35 -19.81
N GLY A 382 -7.02 -2.27 -20.43
CA GLY A 382 -7.87 -1.30 -21.11
C GLY A 382 -8.35 -0.14 -20.23
N VAL A 383 -8.70 0.95 -20.90
CA VAL A 383 -9.08 2.23 -20.24
C VAL A 383 -10.42 2.12 -19.53
N GLN A 384 -11.40 1.40 -20.11
CA GLN A 384 -12.73 1.21 -19.52
C GLN A 384 -12.64 0.43 -18.20
N LYS A 385 -11.86 -0.65 -18.17
CA LYS A 385 -11.65 -1.43 -16.93
C LYS A 385 -10.95 -0.57 -15.88
N ALA A 386 -9.91 0.15 -16.25
CA ALA A 386 -9.20 1.06 -15.36
C ALA A 386 -10.12 2.17 -14.82
N PHE A 387 -11.04 2.70 -15.65
CA PHE A 387 -12.07 3.65 -15.23
C PHE A 387 -12.98 3.06 -14.15
N LEU A 388 -13.54 1.87 -14.38
CA LEU A 388 -14.41 1.20 -13.41
C LEU A 388 -13.64 0.90 -12.11
N ARG A 389 -12.46 0.31 -12.23
CA ARG A 389 -11.62 -0.07 -11.07
C ARG A 389 -11.15 1.15 -10.25
N SER A 390 -10.88 2.27 -10.89
CA SER A 390 -10.42 3.49 -10.21
C SER A 390 -11.42 4.06 -9.20
N ARG A 391 -12.71 3.70 -9.29
CA ARG A 391 -13.73 4.13 -8.30
C ARG A 391 -13.37 3.69 -6.89
N ALA A 392 -12.74 2.53 -6.74
CA ALA A 392 -12.28 2.01 -5.45
C ALA A 392 -11.09 2.81 -4.87
N ASN A 393 -10.30 3.50 -5.67
CA ASN A 393 -9.08 4.18 -5.22
C ASN A 393 -9.32 5.21 -4.11
N THR A 394 -10.49 5.82 -4.04
CA THR A 394 -10.86 6.77 -2.98
C THR A 394 -11.39 6.08 -1.71
N ILE A 395 -11.54 4.74 -1.74
CA ILE A 395 -12.12 3.94 -0.66
C ILE A 395 -11.07 3.00 -0.04
N GLU A 396 -10.41 2.20 -0.86
CA GLU A 396 -9.41 1.20 -0.45
C GLU A 396 -8.14 1.83 0.15
N GLY A 397 -7.40 1.11 0.98
CA GLY A 397 -6.16 1.60 1.60
C GLY A 397 -6.34 2.81 2.53
N GLY A 398 -7.54 2.99 3.09
CA GLY A 398 -8.04 4.15 3.81
C GLY A 398 -8.76 5.13 2.89
N THR A 399 -9.98 5.51 3.28
CA THR A 399 -10.80 6.44 2.49
C THR A 399 -10.15 7.82 2.39
N THR A 400 -10.60 8.62 1.40
CA THR A 400 -10.20 10.03 1.28
C THR A 400 -10.48 10.79 2.57
N GLU A 401 -11.59 10.50 3.26
CA GLU A 401 -11.99 11.11 4.53
C GLU A 401 -11.01 10.73 5.66
N VAL A 402 -10.64 9.46 5.78
CA VAL A 402 -9.62 9.02 6.74
C VAL A 402 -8.29 9.71 6.49
N MET A 403 -7.88 9.87 5.22
CA MET A 403 -6.65 10.60 4.87
C MET A 403 -6.72 12.08 5.25
N LYS A 404 -7.88 12.73 5.04
CA LYS A 404 -8.13 14.12 5.44
C LYS A 404 -8.04 14.28 6.96
N ASN A 405 -8.65 13.36 7.74
CA ASN A 405 -8.57 13.38 9.20
C ASN A 405 -7.12 13.24 9.68
N ILE A 406 -6.35 12.30 9.12
CA ILE A 406 -4.93 12.15 9.46
C ILE A 406 -4.15 13.44 9.18
N LEU A 407 -4.37 14.07 8.03
CA LEU A 407 -3.71 15.32 7.66
C LEU A 407 -4.16 16.48 8.55
N GLY A 408 -5.45 16.59 8.81
CA GLY A 408 -6.03 17.62 9.68
C GLY A 408 -5.46 17.56 11.09
N GLU A 409 -5.56 16.38 11.72
CA GLU A 409 -5.16 16.19 13.12
C GLU A 409 -3.63 16.21 13.29
N ARG A 410 -2.89 15.49 12.44
CA ARG A 410 -1.45 15.26 12.67
C ARG A 410 -0.52 16.24 11.95
N VAL A 411 -0.98 16.92 10.90
CA VAL A 411 -0.17 17.92 10.15
C VAL A 411 -0.57 19.32 10.51
N LEU A 412 -1.88 19.59 10.46
CA LEU A 412 -2.41 20.94 10.70
C LEU A 412 -2.71 21.22 12.16
N GLY A 413 -2.65 20.18 13.05
CA GLY A 413 -2.93 20.32 14.46
C GLY A 413 -4.39 20.68 14.76
N LEU A 414 -5.31 20.34 13.85
CA LEU A 414 -6.74 20.57 14.08
C LEU A 414 -7.27 19.63 15.17
N PRO A 415 -8.31 20.03 15.89
CA PRO A 415 -8.97 19.16 16.87
C PRO A 415 -9.47 17.88 16.20
N GLY A 416 -9.26 16.74 16.86
CA GLY A 416 -9.85 15.48 16.42
C GLY A 416 -11.36 15.43 16.66
N ASP A 417 -12.05 14.54 15.96
CA ASP A 417 -13.48 14.31 16.15
C ASP A 417 -13.80 13.87 17.60
N VAL A 418 -15.01 14.19 18.05
CA VAL A 418 -15.55 13.72 19.34
C VAL A 418 -15.61 12.19 19.30
N ARG A 419 -14.87 11.55 20.23
CA ARG A 419 -14.82 10.08 20.34
C ARG A 419 -15.58 9.66 21.59
N VAL A 420 -16.81 9.26 21.42
CA VAL A 420 -17.70 8.82 22.52
C VAL A 420 -17.44 7.37 22.95
N ASP A 421 -16.68 6.60 22.17
CA ASP A 421 -16.41 5.17 22.34
C ASP A 421 -15.01 4.85 22.91
N ARG A 422 -14.20 5.87 23.22
CA ARG A 422 -12.78 5.70 23.53
C ARG A 422 -12.51 4.93 24.83
N GLU A 423 -13.36 5.13 25.85
CA GLU A 423 -13.16 4.61 27.21
C GLU A 423 -14.27 3.61 27.59
N ILE A 424 -15.10 3.23 26.65
CA ILE A 424 -16.23 2.32 26.86
C ILE A 424 -15.84 0.92 26.38
N ALA A 425 -16.25 -0.12 27.13
CA ALA A 425 -16.14 -1.50 26.69
C ALA A 425 -16.81 -1.67 25.33
N TRP A 426 -16.17 -2.40 24.41
CA TRP A 426 -16.66 -2.52 23.02
C TRP A 426 -18.11 -3.04 22.93
N ASN A 427 -18.51 -3.98 23.79
CA ASN A 427 -19.87 -4.53 23.83
C ASN A 427 -20.93 -3.54 24.36
N LYS A 428 -20.51 -2.41 24.94
CA LYS A 428 -21.39 -1.34 25.42
C LYS A 428 -21.47 -0.15 24.47
N VAL A 429 -20.66 -0.15 23.41
CA VAL A 429 -20.72 0.88 22.37
C VAL A 429 -22.00 0.72 21.58
N ALA A 430 -22.81 1.78 21.47
CA ALA A 430 -24.02 1.78 20.65
C ALA A 430 -23.65 1.50 19.19
N ARG A 431 -24.41 0.61 18.57
CA ARG A 431 -24.26 0.26 17.15
C ARG A 431 -25.56 0.52 16.43
N ASN A 432 -25.47 1.11 15.26
CA ASN A 432 -26.61 1.32 14.36
C ASN A 432 -26.93 0.03 13.61
#